data_162a04b47df035224fa91f6b835f3621
#
_entry.id   162a04b47df035224fa91f6b835f3621
#
_cell.length_a   1.000
_cell.length_b   1.000
_cell.length_c   1.000
_cell.angle_alpha   90.00
_cell.angle_beta   90.00
_cell.angle_gamma   90.00
#
_symmetry.space_group_name_H-M   'P 1'
#
loop_
_entity.id
_entity.type
_entity.pdbx_description
1 polymer ?
#
loop_
_entity_poly.entity_id
_entity_poly.type
_entity_poly.pdbx_seq_one_letter_code
_entity_poly.pdbx_strand_id
1 'polypeptide(L)' 'MTVLARVSTFLKAQPCKRFCDGCITASIGESSRWATNDATRHLAKAGRTLGFVRSHDVCNVCGEVRLVIYAL' A
#
# COMPACT_ATOMS: atom_id res chain seq x y z
N MET A 1 12.58 -1.46 11.78
CA MET A 1 11.97 -0.74 10.63
C MET A 1 10.51 -0.46 10.94
N THR A 2 10.05 0.76 10.68
CA THR A 2 8.65 1.14 10.92
C THR A 2 7.70 0.48 9.91
N VAL A 3 6.43 0.40 10.24
CA VAL A 3 5.41 -0.10 9.29
C VAL A 3 5.40 0.76 8.04
N LEU A 4 5.49 2.08 8.20
CA LEU A 4 5.56 3.01 7.07
C LEU A 4 6.71 2.67 6.12
N ALA A 5 7.91 2.45 6.64
CA ALA A 5 9.08 2.10 5.84
C ALA A 5 8.92 0.73 5.16
N ARG A 6 8.34 -0.24 5.86
CA ARG A 6 8.08 -1.58 5.32
C ARG A 6 7.09 -1.55 4.16
N VAL A 7 6.02 -0.80 4.31
CA VAL A 7 5.01 -0.62 3.24
C VAL A 7 5.64 0.08 2.04
N SER A 8 6.38 1.16 2.27
CA SER A 8 7.06 1.90 1.21
C SER A 8 8.02 1.00 0.42
N THR A 9 8.86 0.25 1.11
CA THR A 9 9.82 -0.68 0.49
C THR A 9 9.10 -1.75 -0.31
N PHE A 10 8.04 -2.32 0.25
CA PHE A 10 7.24 -3.35 -0.41
C PHE A 10 6.63 -2.85 -1.72
N LEU A 11 6.04 -1.65 -1.71
CA LEU A 11 5.42 -1.08 -2.90
C LEU A 11 6.46 -0.70 -3.96
N LYS A 12 7.58 -0.10 -3.55
CA LYS A 12 8.63 0.31 -4.47
C LYS A 12 9.34 -0.86 -5.14
N ALA A 13 9.36 -2.02 -4.51
CA ALA A 13 9.90 -3.24 -5.11
C ALA A 13 9.02 -3.76 -6.23
N GLN A 14 7.78 -3.31 -6.33
CA GLN A 14 6.80 -3.77 -7.32
C GLN A 14 6.06 -2.58 -7.93
N PRO A 15 6.74 -1.73 -8.71
CA PRO A 15 6.12 -0.52 -9.27
C PRO A 15 4.86 -0.82 -10.08
N CYS A 16 3.89 0.08 -10.00
CA CYS A 16 2.63 0.02 -10.73
C CYS A 16 1.69 -1.13 -10.34
N LYS A 17 2.07 -1.97 -9.38
CA LYS A 17 1.23 -3.06 -8.91
C LYS A 17 0.35 -2.56 -7.77
N ARG A 18 -0.97 -2.74 -7.92
CA ARG A 18 -1.97 -2.24 -6.97
C ARG A 18 -2.21 -3.24 -5.85
N PHE A 19 -2.22 -2.75 -4.61
CA PHE A 19 -2.46 -3.57 -3.42
C PHE A 19 -3.46 -2.86 -2.51
N CYS A 20 -4.44 -3.60 -2.00
CA CYS A 20 -5.29 -3.11 -0.92
C CYS A 20 -4.58 -3.28 0.43
N ASP A 21 -5.04 -2.54 1.45
CA ASP A 21 -4.40 -2.56 2.76
C ASP A 21 -4.35 -3.96 3.38
N GLY A 22 -5.40 -4.76 3.19
CA GLY A 22 -5.43 -6.13 3.70
C GLY A 22 -4.37 -7.02 3.08
N CYS A 23 -4.17 -6.92 1.76
CA CYS A 23 -3.15 -7.70 1.07
C CYS A 23 -1.74 -7.26 1.46
N ILE A 24 -1.51 -5.95 1.64
CA ILE A 24 -0.23 -5.43 2.11
C ILE A 24 0.07 -5.97 3.52
N THR A 25 -0.92 -5.90 4.42
CA THR A 25 -0.79 -6.39 5.79
C THR A 25 -0.31 -7.83 5.82
N ALA A 26 -0.94 -8.69 5.03
CA ALA A 26 -0.55 -10.09 4.93
C ALA A 26 0.85 -10.26 4.32
N SER A 27 1.17 -9.49 3.28
CA SER A 27 2.42 -9.63 2.55
C SER A 27 3.65 -9.20 3.34
N ILE A 28 3.52 -8.16 4.16
CA ILE A 28 4.64 -7.69 4.99
C ILE A 28 4.68 -8.36 6.36
N GLY A 29 3.73 -9.25 6.66
CA GLY A 29 3.68 -9.94 7.94
C GLY A 29 3.30 -9.04 9.11
N GLU A 30 2.53 -7.99 8.86
CA GLU A 30 2.04 -7.11 9.92
C GLU A 30 0.83 -7.74 10.61
N SER A 31 0.77 -7.63 11.92
CA SER A 31 -0.36 -8.18 12.69
C SER A 31 -1.58 -7.25 12.72
N SER A 32 -1.38 -5.97 12.44
CA SER A 32 -2.44 -4.96 12.53
C SER A 32 -2.72 -4.32 11.17
N ARG A 33 -3.92 -4.55 10.65
CA ARG A 33 -4.40 -3.87 9.46
C ARG A 33 -4.50 -2.34 9.68
N TRP A 34 -4.74 -1.92 10.90
CA TRP A 34 -4.77 -0.52 11.30
C TRP A 34 -3.44 0.17 11.03
N ALA A 35 -2.33 -0.47 11.42
CA ALA A 35 -1.00 0.07 11.21
C ALA A 35 -0.68 0.22 9.71
N THR A 36 -1.08 -0.76 8.90
CA THR A 36 -0.92 -0.69 7.44
C THR A 36 -1.76 0.44 6.85
N ASN A 37 -3.02 0.56 7.28
CA ASN A 37 -3.92 1.61 6.81
C ASN A 37 -3.36 3.00 7.12
N ASP A 38 -2.87 3.20 8.33
CA ASP A 38 -2.24 4.46 8.73
C ASP A 38 -1.02 4.77 7.84
N ALA A 39 -0.18 3.78 7.59
CA ALA A 39 0.99 3.93 6.74
C ALA A 39 0.60 4.29 5.29
N THR A 40 -0.36 3.60 4.70
CA THR A 40 -0.81 3.88 3.33
C THR A 40 -1.46 5.26 3.21
N ARG A 41 -2.17 5.71 4.23
CA ARG A 41 -2.73 7.07 4.27
C ARG A 41 -1.64 8.13 4.30
N HIS A 42 -0.58 7.92 5.06
CA HIS A 42 0.57 8.83 5.10
C HIS A 42 1.26 8.91 3.74
N LEU A 43 1.50 7.77 3.11
CA LEU A 43 2.12 7.73 1.79
C LEU A 43 1.26 8.41 0.73
N ALA A 44 -0.05 8.18 0.78
CA ALA A 44 -0.99 8.78 -0.16
C ALA A 44 -1.10 10.30 0.05
N LYS A 45 -0.99 10.78 1.28
CA LYS A 45 -1.04 12.21 1.59
C LYS A 45 0.15 12.96 0.98
N ALA A 46 1.33 12.36 1.02
CA ALA A 46 2.51 12.89 0.33
C ALA A 46 2.36 12.70 -1.19
N GLY A 47 1.59 11.70 -1.60
CA GLY A 47 1.15 11.47 -2.96
C GLY A 47 2.26 11.32 -3.97
N ARG A 48 2.10 11.98 -5.11
CA ARG A 48 3.04 11.88 -6.22
C ARG A 48 4.43 12.39 -5.90
N THR A 49 4.57 13.27 -4.91
CA THR A 49 5.87 13.77 -4.46
C THR A 49 6.78 12.62 -4.02
N LEU A 50 6.21 11.61 -3.33
CA LEU A 50 6.94 10.42 -2.93
C LEU A 50 6.79 9.25 -3.92
N GLY A 51 6.02 9.44 -4.99
CA GLY A 51 5.82 8.42 -6.01
C GLY A 51 4.77 7.38 -5.66
N PHE A 52 3.72 7.76 -4.90
CA PHE A 52 2.60 6.87 -4.56
C PHE A 52 1.29 7.42 -5.08
N VAL A 53 0.40 6.50 -5.50
CA VAL A 53 -0.96 6.84 -5.94
C VAL A 53 -1.94 5.93 -5.19
N ARG A 54 -3.02 6.53 -4.67
CA ARG A 54 -4.10 5.81 -4.00
C ARG A 54 -5.41 6.07 -4.73
N SER A 55 -6.14 5.00 -5.05
CA SER A 55 -7.39 5.10 -5.80
C SER A 55 -8.27 3.88 -5.52
N HIS A 56 -9.55 3.98 -5.91
CA HIS A 56 -10.43 2.81 -5.92
C HIS A 56 -10.22 2.06 -7.24
N ASP A 57 -9.72 0.85 -7.15
CA ASP A 57 -9.41 0.02 -8.31
C ASP A 57 -9.30 -1.44 -7.91
N VAL A 58 -9.08 -2.30 -8.88
CA VAL A 58 -8.91 -3.73 -8.63
C VAL A 58 -7.56 -4.00 -7.98
N CYS A 59 -7.57 -4.68 -6.84
CA CYS A 59 -6.35 -5.16 -6.19
C CYS A 59 -5.73 -6.29 -7.02
N ASN A 60 -4.44 -6.20 -7.30
CA ASN A 60 -3.75 -7.23 -8.10
C ASN A 60 -3.59 -8.57 -7.37
N VAL A 61 -3.82 -8.61 -6.06
CA VAL A 61 -3.67 -9.84 -5.26
C VAL A 61 -5.02 -10.52 -5.04
N CYS A 62 -6.01 -9.81 -4.48
CA CYS A 62 -7.31 -10.42 -4.18
C CYS A 62 -8.33 -10.29 -5.30
N GLY A 63 -8.08 -9.45 -6.30
CA GLY A 63 -8.97 -9.27 -7.45
C GLY A 63 -10.25 -8.49 -7.17
N GLU A 64 -10.41 -7.94 -5.97
CA GLU A 64 -11.58 -7.17 -5.61
C GLU A 64 -11.35 -5.67 -5.82
N VAL A 65 -12.43 -4.95 -6.11
CA VAL A 65 -12.40 -3.48 -6.19
C VAL A 65 -12.34 -2.94 -4.76
N ARG A 66 -11.24 -2.29 -4.43
CA ARG A 66 -10.99 -1.74 -3.09
C ARG A 66 -10.18 -0.46 -3.22
N LEU A 67 -10.01 0.23 -2.11
CA LEU A 67 -9.07 1.33 -2.05
C LEU A 67 -7.65 0.73 -2.07
N VAL A 68 -6.94 0.96 -3.16
CA VAL A 68 -5.61 0.40 -3.40
C VAL A 68 -4.55 1.50 -3.40
N ILE A 69 -3.31 1.09 -3.25
CA ILE A 69 -2.15 1.99 -3.37
C ILE A 69 -1.08 1.31 -4.23
N TYR A 70 -0.36 2.10 -5.00
CA TYR A 70 0.77 1.60 -5.79
C TYR A 70 1.86 2.65 -5.90
N ALA A 71 3.09 2.18 -6.11
CA ALA A 71 4.23 3.05 -6.40
C ALA A 71 4.32 3.30 -7.91
N LEU A 72 4.70 4.50 -8.27
CA LEU A 72 4.94 4.86 -9.68
C LEU A 72 6.24 4.25 -10.22
#